data_aa581c9631d23351690b7cd0976b70cc
#
_entry.id   aa581c9631d23351690b7cd0976b70cc
#
_cell.length_a   1.000
_cell.length_b   1.000
_cell.length_c   1.000
_cell.angle_alpha   90.00
_cell.angle_beta   90.00
_cell.angle_gamma   90.00
#
_symmetry.space_group_name_H-M   'P 1'
#
loop_
_entity.id
_entity.type
_entity.pdbx_description
1 polymer ?
#
loop_
_entity_poly.entity_id
_entity_poly.type
_entity_poly.pdbx_seq_one_letter_code
_entity_poly.pdbx_strand_id
1 'polypeptide(L)'
;MAKKRKCGVLLPVSSLPSKYGIGCFDKKAYEFVDALKEAGQSYWQILPLGPTSYGDSPYQSFSTFAGNPYFISLEELIKEGVLTKKECESVDFGTDATSVDYAKLYEGRMILLRKAYERSNVYMDSEFRRFQEVKLIK
;
A
#
# COMPACT_ATOMS: atom_id res chain seq x y z
N MET A 1 38.37 -11.60 4.74
CA MET A 1 37.71 -10.28 4.92
C MET A 1 36.65 -10.39 5.99
N ALA A 2 36.74 -9.61 7.06
CA ALA A 2 35.68 -9.59 8.08
C ALA A 2 34.36 -9.05 7.46
N LYS A 3 33.29 -9.82 7.54
CA LYS A 3 31.96 -9.34 7.10
C LYS A 3 31.55 -8.16 7.99
N LYS A 4 31.39 -6.97 7.40
CA LYS A 4 30.87 -5.80 8.12
C LYS A 4 29.44 -6.11 8.57
N ARG A 5 29.19 -6.06 9.88
CA ARG A 5 27.84 -6.23 10.43
C ARG A 5 26.95 -5.09 9.95
N LYS A 6 25.71 -5.41 9.66
CA LYS A 6 24.67 -4.44 9.26
C LYS A 6 23.48 -4.62 10.17
N CYS A 7 22.75 -3.54 10.40
CA CYS A 7 21.52 -3.53 11.17
C CYS A 7 20.36 -2.98 10.36
N GLY A 8 19.16 -3.23 10.79
CA GLY A 8 17.95 -2.76 10.15
C GLY A 8 16.75 -2.81 11.10
N VAL A 9 15.64 -2.31 10.61
CA VAL A 9 14.37 -2.27 11.33
C VAL A 9 13.34 -3.14 10.60
N LEU A 10 12.59 -3.94 11.34
CA LEU A 10 11.41 -4.63 10.83
C LEU A 10 10.20 -3.76 11.16
N LEU A 11 9.50 -3.29 10.14
CA LEU A 11 8.24 -2.57 10.25
C LEU A 11 7.36 -2.89 9.04
N PRO A 12 6.15 -3.43 9.24
CA PRO A 12 5.19 -3.60 8.14
C PRO A 12 4.83 -2.27 7.48
N VAL A 13 4.63 -2.25 6.18
CA VAL A 13 4.15 -1.06 5.46
C VAL A 13 2.81 -0.59 6.03
N SER A 14 1.93 -1.51 6.40
CA SER A 14 0.64 -1.23 7.03
C SER A 14 0.74 -0.44 8.34
N SER A 15 1.89 -0.49 9.02
CA SER A 15 2.13 0.21 10.29
C SER A 15 2.67 1.63 10.12
N LEU A 16 2.90 2.08 8.89
CA LEU A 16 3.25 3.47 8.65
C LEU A 16 2.06 4.40 8.94
N PRO A 17 2.31 5.63 9.43
CA PRO A 17 1.24 6.60 9.66
C PRO A 17 0.44 6.88 8.39
N SER A 18 -0.87 6.88 8.47
CA SER A 18 -1.76 7.19 7.35
C SER A 18 -3.02 7.90 7.81
N LYS A 19 -3.55 8.79 6.99
CA LYS A 19 -4.85 9.43 7.20
C LYS A 19 -6.03 8.53 6.82
N TYR A 20 -5.75 7.49 6.05
CA TYR A 20 -6.77 6.66 5.41
C TYR A 20 -6.70 5.21 5.88
N GLY A 21 -6.48 5.03 7.19
CA GLY A 21 -6.68 3.79 7.93
C GLY A 21 -5.57 2.73 7.83
N ILE A 22 -4.64 2.83 6.89
CA ILE A 22 -3.53 1.89 6.73
C ILE A 22 -2.33 2.55 6.08
N GLY A 23 -1.12 2.22 6.52
CA GLY A 23 0.11 2.67 5.89
C GLY A 23 0.23 2.19 4.45
N CYS A 24 0.80 3.02 3.59
CA CYS A 24 0.93 2.80 2.16
C CYS A 24 2.34 3.14 1.67
N PHE A 25 2.64 2.84 0.41
CA PHE A 25 3.83 3.34 -0.28
C PHE A 25 3.60 4.78 -0.76
N ASP A 26 3.64 5.70 0.18
CA ASP A 26 3.43 7.13 -0.03
C ASP A 26 4.59 7.96 0.54
N LYS A 27 4.38 9.26 0.67
CA LYS A 27 5.36 10.17 1.26
C LYS A 27 5.88 9.69 2.62
N LYS A 28 5.04 9.05 3.46
CA LYS A 28 5.44 8.55 4.78
C LYS A 28 6.41 7.39 4.69
N ALA A 29 6.29 6.54 3.67
CA ALA A 29 7.27 5.48 3.41
C ALA A 29 8.64 6.07 3.03
N TYR A 30 8.68 7.11 2.19
CA TYR A 30 9.93 7.80 1.85
C TYR A 30 10.55 8.49 3.07
N GLU A 31 9.76 9.24 3.84
CA GLU A 31 10.23 9.88 5.08
C GLU A 31 10.81 8.84 6.08
N PHE A 32 10.20 7.66 6.17
CA PHE A 32 10.70 6.58 7.01
C PHE A 32 12.05 6.02 6.51
N VAL A 33 12.21 5.84 5.20
CA VAL A 33 13.48 5.40 4.61
C VAL A 33 14.58 6.43 4.84
N ASP A 34 14.28 7.72 4.71
CA ASP A 34 15.23 8.80 4.97
C ASP A 34 15.66 8.81 6.46
N ALA A 35 14.71 8.66 7.38
CA ALA A 35 15.00 8.54 8.82
C ALA A 35 15.86 7.31 9.14
N LEU A 36 15.60 6.16 8.52
CA LEU A 36 16.44 4.97 8.67
C LEU A 36 17.87 5.21 8.18
N LYS A 37 18.04 5.88 7.07
CA LYS A 37 19.35 6.25 6.52
C LYS A 37 20.09 7.18 7.46
N GLU A 38 19.44 8.22 7.99
CA GLU A 38 20.01 9.14 8.99
C GLU A 38 20.41 8.41 10.27
N ALA A 39 19.61 7.43 10.72
CA ALA A 39 19.91 6.57 11.86
C ALA A 39 20.98 5.49 11.56
N GLY A 40 21.61 5.51 10.39
CA GLY A 40 22.67 4.57 10.01
C GLY A 40 22.17 3.13 9.78
N GLN A 41 20.87 2.92 9.61
CA GLN A 41 20.31 1.61 9.30
C GLN A 41 20.60 1.22 7.85
N SER A 42 20.78 -0.09 7.60
CA SER A 42 21.11 -0.62 6.28
C SER A 42 19.94 -1.33 5.62
N TYR A 43 18.95 -1.73 6.39
CA TYR A 43 17.81 -2.50 5.92
C TYR A 43 16.49 -2.04 6.55
N TRP A 44 15.46 -2.02 5.75
CA TRP A 44 14.08 -2.04 6.18
C TRP A 44 13.48 -3.39 5.81
N GLN A 45 13.13 -4.21 6.80
CA GLN A 45 12.43 -5.47 6.58
C GLN A 45 10.93 -5.22 6.66
N ILE A 46 10.22 -5.61 5.61
CA ILE A 46 8.76 -5.53 5.53
C ILE A 46 8.15 -6.94 5.63
N LEU A 47 6.85 -7.00 5.85
CA LEU A 47 6.07 -8.23 5.74
C LEU A 47 5.63 -8.47 4.28
N PRO A 48 5.15 -9.69 3.92
CA PRO A 48 4.65 -9.98 2.59
C PRO A 48 3.63 -8.95 2.12
N LEU A 49 3.71 -8.58 0.84
CA LEU A 49 2.89 -7.53 0.22
C LEU A 49 1.70 -8.07 -0.56
N GLY A 50 1.42 -9.36 -0.45
CA GLY A 50 0.26 -9.97 -1.10
C GLY A 50 -1.08 -9.54 -0.49
N PRO A 51 -2.19 -9.71 -1.22
CA PRO A 51 -3.51 -9.45 -0.67
C PRO A 51 -3.78 -10.36 0.51
N THR A 52 -4.37 -9.82 1.57
CA THR A 52 -4.77 -10.57 2.75
C THR A 52 -6.10 -11.30 2.51
N SER A 53 -6.29 -12.45 3.17
CA SER A 53 -7.54 -13.18 3.20
C SER A 53 -8.23 -13.03 4.56
N TYR A 54 -9.14 -13.93 4.87
CA TYR A 54 -9.82 -13.95 6.16
C TYR A 54 -8.81 -14.01 7.32
N GLY A 55 -8.96 -13.05 8.27
CA GLY A 55 -8.03 -12.91 9.40
C GLY A 55 -6.89 -11.93 9.16
N ASP A 56 -6.83 -11.26 7.99
CA ASP A 56 -5.95 -10.14 7.66
C ASP A 56 -4.45 -10.40 7.84
N SER A 57 -4.06 -11.67 7.94
CA SER A 57 -2.67 -12.08 8.06
C SER A 57 -1.91 -11.88 6.73
N PRO A 58 -0.78 -11.17 6.72
CA PRO A 58 0.03 -11.01 5.52
C PRO A 58 0.66 -12.33 5.03
N TYR A 59 0.67 -13.36 5.88
CA TYR A 59 1.18 -14.69 5.55
C TYR A 59 0.13 -15.62 4.95
N GLN A 60 -1.14 -15.22 4.93
CA GLN A 60 -2.25 -15.98 4.38
C GLN A 60 -2.80 -15.33 3.11
N SER A 61 -1.91 -15.05 2.17
CA SER A 61 -2.31 -14.53 0.87
C SER A 61 -2.89 -15.63 -0.01
N PHE A 62 -4.00 -15.31 -0.69
CA PHE A 62 -4.59 -16.19 -1.71
C PHE A 62 -3.91 -16.06 -3.07
N SER A 63 -2.95 -15.15 -3.22
CA SER A 63 -2.17 -14.97 -4.45
C SER A 63 -0.72 -14.66 -4.11
N THR A 64 0.19 -15.42 -4.71
CA THR A 64 1.64 -15.20 -4.55
C THR A 64 2.15 -13.99 -5.35
N PHE A 65 1.46 -13.62 -6.42
CA PHE A 65 1.94 -12.62 -7.38
C PHE A 65 1.19 -11.29 -7.31
N ALA A 66 0.00 -11.27 -6.72
CA ALA A 66 -0.78 -10.05 -6.63
C ALA A 66 -0.26 -9.14 -5.53
N GLY A 67 -0.18 -7.85 -5.79
CA GLY A 67 0.02 -6.84 -4.75
C GLY A 67 -1.25 -6.59 -3.96
N ASN A 68 -1.11 -6.21 -2.69
CA ASN A 68 -2.25 -5.85 -1.85
C ASN A 68 -2.78 -4.47 -2.26
N PRO A 69 -4.05 -4.37 -2.70
CA PRO A 69 -4.63 -3.09 -3.09
C PRO A 69 -4.74 -2.09 -1.93
N TYR A 70 -4.67 -2.55 -0.67
CA TYR A 70 -4.64 -1.66 0.48
C TYR A 70 -3.38 -0.79 0.54
N PHE A 71 -2.30 -1.16 -0.13
CA PHE A 71 -1.06 -0.36 -0.17
C PHE A 71 -1.03 0.69 -1.29
N ILE A 72 -2.07 0.80 -2.11
CA ILE A 72 -2.22 1.88 -3.08
C ILE A 72 -2.54 3.18 -2.31
N SER A 73 -1.73 4.21 -2.48
CA SER A 73 -1.91 5.48 -1.76
C SER A 73 -3.10 6.28 -2.28
N LEU A 74 -4.08 6.54 -1.41
CA LEU A 74 -5.17 7.45 -1.76
C LEU A 74 -4.69 8.91 -1.90
N GLU A 75 -3.63 9.30 -1.19
CA GLU A 75 -3.02 10.64 -1.34
C GLU A 75 -2.44 10.84 -2.74
N GLU A 76 -1.77 9.82 -3.30
CA GLU A 76 -1.25 9.92 -4.67
C GLU A 76 -2.39 9.94 -5.69
N LEU A 77 -3.45 9.13 -5.52
CA LEU A 77 -4.63 9.16 -6.38
C LEU A 77 -5.36 10.51 -6.34
N ILE A 78 -5.32 11.21 -5.21
CA ILE A 78 -5.83 12.60 -5.12
C ILE A 78 -4.94 13.55 -5.90
N LYS A 79 -3.61 13.43 -5.82
CA LYS A 79 -2.66 14.25 -6.58
C LYS A 79 -2.80 14.04 -8.09
N GLU A 80 -3.04 12.82 -8.52
CA GLU A 80 -3.33 12.46 -9.91
C GLU A 80 -4.69 12.95 -10.40
N GLY A 81 -5.55 13.44 -9.49
CA GLY A 81 -6.87 13.99 -9.83
C GLY A 81 -7.96 12.94 -10.11
N VAL A 82 -7.68 11.66 -9.88
CA VAL A 82 -8.66 10.58 -10.06
C VAL A 82 -9.57 10.39 -8.84
N LEU A 83 -9.15 10.89 -7.68
CA LEU A 83 -9.97 11.02 -6.48
C LEU A 83 -9.94 12.46 -5.96
N THR A 84 -10.95 12.84 -5.20
CA THR A 84 -10.97 14.08 -4.45
C THR A 84 -10.74 13.83 -2.97
N LYS A 85 -10.13 14.80 -2.30
CA LYS A 85 -9.93 14.76 -0.84
C LYS A 85 -11.26 14.55 -0.11
N LYS A 86 -12.33 15.23 -0.56
CA LYS A 86 -13.67 15.12 0.02
C LYS A 86 -14.23 13.70 -0.06
N GLU A 87 -14.02 13.01 -1.16
CA GLU A 87 -14.44 11.62 -1.31
C GLU A 87 -13.71 10.69 -0.34
N CYS A 88 -12.40 10.86 -0.22
CA CYS A 88 -11.61 10.04 0.71
C CYS A 88 -11.96 10.33 2.18
N GLU A 89 -12.22 11.59 2.53
CA GLU A 89 -12.60 12.00 3.90
C GLU A 89 -14.06 11.65 4.25
N SER A 90 -14.90 11.32 3.28
CA SER A 90 -16.27 10.87 3.54
C SER A 90 -16.36 9.40 3.96
N VAL A 91 -15.27 8.64 3.84
CA VAL A 91 -15.20 7.23 4.23
C VAL A 91 -14.62 7.12 5.64
N ASP A 92 -15.29 6.33 6.47
CA ASP A 92 -14.80 6.02 7.82
C ASP A 92 -13.76 4.88 7.74
N PHE A 93 -12.51 5.18 8.05
CA PHE A 93 -11.41 4.22 8.14
C PHE A 93 -11.04 3.84 9.58
N GLY A 94 -11.86 4.22 10.57
CA GLY A 94 -11.56 4.07 11.98
C GLY A 94 -10.96 5.34 12.58
N THR A 95 -10.98 5.39 13.90
CA THR A 95 -10.51 6.55 14.69
C THR A 95 -9.25 6.25 15.49
N ASP A 96 -8.86 4.98 15.59
CA ASP A 96 -7.68 4.55 16.33
C ASP A 96 -6.45 4.63 15.42
N ALA A 97 -5.54 5.56 15.74
CA ALA A 97 -4.29 5.74 15.01
C ALA A 97 -3.24 4.63 15.25
N THR A 98 -3.50 3.73 16.20
CA THR A 98 -2.57 2.67 16.63
C THR A 98 -2.94 1.29 16.08
N SER A 99 -4.11 1.16 15.46
CA SER A 99 -4.60 -0.09 14.90
C SER A 99 -5.26 0.11 13.54
N VAL A 100 -5.22 -0.93 12.71
CA VAL A 100 -5.88 -0.96 11.40
C VAL A 100 -7.23 -1.64 11.55
N ASP A 101 -8.31 -0.95 11.19
CA ASP A 101 -9.65 -1.51 11.11
C ASP A 101 -9.88 -2.11 9.71
N TYR A 102 -9.56 -3.38 9.55
CA TYR A 102 -9.66 -4.07 8.26
C TYR A 102 -11.10 -4.18 7.75
N ALA A 103 -12.10 -4.26 8.62
CA ALA A 103 -13.50 -4.30 8.22
C ALA A 103 -13.88 -2.99 7.50
N LYS A 104 -13.53 -1.83 8.08
CA LYS A 104 -13.76 -0.52 7.45
C LYS A 104 -12.95 -0.32 6.19
N LEU A 105 -11.72 -0.84 6.14
CA LEU A 105 -10.91 -0.82 4.91
C LEU A 105 -11.59 -1.60 3.79
N TYR A 106 -12.07 -2.80 4.08
CA TYR A 106 -12.75 -3.65 3.10
C TYR A 106 -13.99 -2.97 2.52
N GLU A 107 -14.83 -2.38 3.37
CA GLU A 107 -16.06 -1.72 2.94
C GLU A 107 -15.79 -0.41 2.18
N GLY A 108 -14.87 0.42 2.69
CA GLY A 108 -14.69 1.78 2.19
C GLY A 108 -13.64 1.93 1.10
N ARG A 109 -12.47 1.30 1.30
CA ARG A 109 -11.31 1.54 0.43
C ARG A 109 -11.50 0.98 -0.98
N MET A 110 -12.11 -0.19 -1.10
CA MET A 110 -12.34 -0.81 -2.40
C MET A 110 -13.29 0.00 -3.28
N ILE A 111 -14.26 0.70 -2.69
CA ILE A 111 -15.17 1.60 -3.41
C ILE A 111 -14.38 2.76 -4.02
N LEU A 112 -13.47 3.37 -3.23
CA LEU A 112 -12.62 4.47 -3.70
C LEU A 112 -11.66 4.01 -4.81
N LEU A 113 -11.01 2.86 -4.63
CA LEU A 113 -10.08 2.32 -5.63
C LEU A 113 -10.80 2.00 -6.95
N ARG A 114 -12.02 1.44 -6.89
CA ARG A 114 -12.83 1.22 -8.08
C ARG A 114 -13.17 2.53 -8.80
N LYS A 115 -13.59 3.55 -8.06
CA LYS A 115 -13.86 4.88 -8.61
C LYS A 115 -12.61 5.50 -9.25
N ALA A 116 -11.45 5.37 -8.62
CA ALA A 116 -10.18 5.83 -9.18
C ALA A 116 -9.84 5.10 -10.48
N TYR A 117 -10.00 3.78 -10.52
CA TYR A 117 -9.79 2.97 -11.71
C TYR A 117 -10.68 3.42 -12.87
N GLU A 118 -11.97 3.62 -12.64
CA GLU A 118 -12.95 4.05 -13.65
C GLU A 118 -12.60 5.43 -14.24
N ARG A 119 -11.96 6.30 -13.47
CA ARG A 119 -11.57 7.66 -13.88
C ARG A 119 -10.18 7.74 -14.48
N SER A 120 -9.30 6.78 -14.17
CA SER A 120 -7.87 6.85 -14.51
C SER A 120 -7.57 6.61 -16.00
N ASN A 121 -8.51 6.03 -16.78
CA ASN A 121 -8.24 5.56 -18.13
C ASN A 121 -7.03 4.61 -18.24
N VAL A 122 -6.61 3.97 -17.14
CA VAL A 122 -5.43 3.09 -17.09
C VAL A 122 -5.49 1.96 -18.11
N TYR A 123 -6.69 1.54 -18.52
CA TYR A 123 -6.89 0.55 -19.58
C TYR A 123 -6.39 1.01 -20.97
N MET A 124 -6.16 2.32 -21.15
CA MET A 124 -5.56 2.88 -22.36
C MET A 124 -4.02 2.92 -22.29
N ASP A 125 -3.45 2.74 -21.08
CA ASP A 125 -2.02 2.77 -20.87
C ASP A 125 -1.32 1.56 -21.51
N SER A 126 -0.24 1.82 -22.26
CA SER A 126 0.50 0.79 -22.98
C SER A 126 1.25 -0.17 -22.06
N GLU A 127 1.76 0.31 -20.93
CA GLU A 127 2.46 -0.52 -19.96
C GLU A 127 1.47 -1.44 -19.23
N PHE A 128 0.30 -0.93 -18.90
CA PHE A 128 -0.77 -1.73 -18.30
C PHE A 128 -1.24 -2.84 -19.25
N ARG A 129 -1.45 -2.54 -20.53
CA ARG A 129 -1.80 -3.55 -21.55
C ARG A 129 -0.71 -4.61 -21.69
N ARG A 130 0.55 -4.19 -21.79
CA ARG A 130 1.68 -5.10 -21.85
C ARG A 130 1.77 -5.99 -20.60
N PHE A 131 1.52 -5.44 -19.42
CA PHE A 131 1.47 -6.20 -18.18
C PHE A 131 0.38 -7.28 -18.22
N GLN A 132 -0.82 -6.94 -18.70
CA GLN A 132 -1.92 -7.89 -18.84
C GLN A 132 -1.55 -9.02 -19.81
N GLU A 133 -0.99 -8.72 -20.99
CA GLU A 133 -0.56 -9.70 -21.98
C GLU A 133 0.47 -10.69 -21.40
N VAL A 134 1.48 -10.20 -20.70
CA VAL A 134 2.54 -11.03 -20.10
C VAL A 134 2.00 -11.93 -18.97
N LYS A 135 0.97 -11.49 -18.24
CA LYS A 135 0.40 -12.25 -17.11
C LYS A 135 -0.69 -13.23 -17.50
N LEU A 136 -1.39 -12.98 -18.60
CA LEU A 136 -2.43 -13.88 -19.12
C LEU A 136 -1.88 -15.09 -19.87
N ILE A 137 -0.58 -15.10 -20.22
CA ILE A 137 0.09 -16.21 -20.94
C ILE A 137 0.61 -17.30 -19.97
N LYS A 138 0.39 -17.19 -18.67
CA LYS A 138 0.75 -18.19 -17.66
C LYS A 138 -0.48 -18.72 -16.94
#